data_9ac8a2812ec1132ad38801f5724dc536
#
_entry.id   9ac8a2812ec1132ad38801f5724dc536
#
_cell.length_a   1.000
_cell.length_b   1.000
_cell.length_c   1.000
_cell.angle_alpha   90.00
_cell.angle_beta   90.00
_cell.angle_gamma   90.00
#
_symmetry.space_group_name_H-M   'P 1'
#
loop_
_entity.id
_entity.type
_entity.pdbx_description
1 polymer ?
#
loop_
_entity_poly.entity_id
_entity_poly.type
_entity_poly.pdbx_seq_one_letter_code
_entity_poly.pdbx_strand_id
1 'polypeptide(L)'
;MAEDLTLDLERGRLTISHDAVADIVAETALGCYGVVGLTAGSRVKRILRREGIAIEGDAAALRIELHVVVEHGLNLAEVATTVRSQVGYEVERITGLTVAAVEVVIQRVKQS
;
A
#
# COMPACT_ATOMS: atom_id res chain seq x y z
N MET A 1 -14.98 -11.19 -8.06
CA MET A 1 -13.94 -12.11 -8.50
C MET A 1 -12.59 -11.60 -8.01
N ALA A 2 -11.86 -12.41 -7.30
CA ALA A 2 -10.55 -12.00 -6.83
C ALA A 2 -9.60 -11.93 -8.02
N GLU A 3 -8.90 -10.81 -8.14
CA GLU A 3 -7.87 -10.67 -9.15
C GLU A 3 -6.54 -11.05 -8.53
N ASP A 4 -5.84 -11.94 -9.20
CA ASP A 4 -4.55 -12.40 -8.74
C ASP A 4 -3.45 -11.86 -9.61
N LEU A 5 -2.31 -11.64 -9.00
CA LEU A 5 -1.11 -11.18 -9.68
C LEU A 5 -0.23 -12.39 -9.94
N THR A 6 0.18 -12.56 -11.19
CA THR A 6 0.91 -13.75 -11.60
C THR A 6 2.29 -13.39 -12.12
N LEU A 7 3.30 -14.08 -11.60
CA LEU A 7 4.68 -14.02 -12.07
C LEU A 7 5.08 -15.37 -12.62
N ASP A 8 5.65 -15.37 -13.82
CA ASP A 8 6.22 -16.58 -14.39
C ASP A 8 7.65 -16.74 -13.88
N LEU A 9 7.91 -17.88 -13.27
CA LEU A 9 9.23 -18.22 -12.74
C LEU A 9 9.84 -19.30 -13.61
N GLU A 10 11.15 -19.49 -13.46
CA GLU A 10 11.88 -20.46 -14.28
C GLU A 10 11.27 -21.87 -14.22
N ARG A 11 10.78 -22.27 -13.07
CA ARG A 11 10.24 -23.63 -12.88
C ARG A 11 8.80 -23.63 -12.40
N GLY A 12 8.05 -22.62 -12.75
CA GLY A 12 6.67 -22.59 -12.34
C GLY A 12 6.09 -21.19 -12.38
N ARG A 13 5.02 -21.03 -11.65
CA ARG A 13 4.28 -19.79 -11.63
C ARG A 13 3.94 -19.41 -10.20
N LEU A 14 4.15 -18.14 -9.86
CA LEU A 14 3.76 -17.60 -8.57
C LEU A 14 2.49 -16.78 -8.75
N THR A 15 1.49 -17.09 -7.95
CA THR A 15 0.24 -16.31 -7.94
C THR A 15 0.09 -15.67 -6.57
N ILE A 16 -0.09 -14.34 -6.56
CA ILE A 16 -0.23 -13.57 -5.34
C ILE A 16 -1.57 -12.83 -5.42
N SER A 17 -2.41 -12.97 -4.41
CA SER A 17 -3.69 -12.27 -4.39
C SER A 17 -3.48 -10.79 -4.09
N HIS A 18 -4.41 -9.95 -4.55
CA HIS A 18 -4.42 -8.54 -4.19
C HIS A 18 -4.50 -8.37 -2.67
N ASP A 19 -5.24 -9.26 -2.00
CA ASP A 19 -5.37 -9.19 -0.55
C ASP A 19 -4.03 -9.43 0.15
N ALA A 20 -3.21 -10.36 -0.37
CA ALA A 20 -1.89 -10.61 0.19
C ALA A 20 -0.99 -9.38 0.07
N VAL A 21 -1.05 -8.69 -1.08
CA VAL A 21 -0.28 -7.46 -1.26
C VAL A 21 -0.78 -6.38 -0.30
N ALA A 22 -2.10 -6.27 -0.13
CA ALA A 22 -2.68 -5.29 0.80
C ALA A 22 -2.22 -5.54 2.23
N ASP A 23 -2.07 -6.80 2.63
CA ASP A 23 -1.56 -7.14 3.96
C ASP A 23 -0.12 -6.64 4.15
N ILE A 24 0.72 -6.82 3.14
CA ILE A 24 2.11 -6.32 3.18
C ILE A 24 2.12 -4.80 3.27
N VAL A 25 1.29 -4.13 2.46
CA VAL A 25 1.18 -2.68 2.47
C VAL A 25 0.76 -2.16 3.85
N ALA A 26 -0.26 -2.79 4.43
CA ALA A 26 -0.78 -2.37 5.73
C ALA A 26 0.29 -2.50 6.83
N GLU A 27 0.95 -3.64 6.88
CA GLU A 27 1.99 -3.89 7.87
C GLU A 27 3.15 -2.92 7.72
N THR A 28 3.59 -2.68 6.49
CA THR A 28 4.68 -1.75 6.22
C THR A 28 4.30 -0.32 6.61
N ALA A 29 3.12 0.13 6.18
CA ALA A 29 2.69 1.50 6.45
C ALA A 29 2.53 1.76 7.96
N LEU A 30 1.95 0.80 8.67
CA LEU A 30 1.75 0.95 10.12
C LEU A 30 3.06 0.92 10.89
N GLY A 31 4.13 0.40 10.31
CA GLY A 31 5.46 0.43 10.89
C GLY A 31 6.22 1.72 10.62
N CYS A 32 5.72 2.61 9.76
CA CYS A 32 6.40 3.86 9.44
C CYS A 32 6.20 4.90 10.53
N TYR A 33 7.26 5.67 10.79
CA TYR A 33 7.20 6.74 11.77
C TYR A 33 6.10 7.74 11.43
N GLY A 34 5.28 8.07 12.40
CA GLY A 34 4.23 9.06 12.24
C GLY A 34 2.89 8.51 11.77
N VAL A 35 2.84 7.29 11.26
CA VAL A 35 1.58 6.68 10.84
C VAL A 35 0.95 6.01 12.05
N VAL A 36 -0.26 6.43 12.41
CA VAL A 36 -0.97 5.89 13.56
C VAL A 36 -2.17 5.02 13.18
N GLY A 37 -2.50 4.98 11.89
CA GLY A 37 -3.60 4.13 11.44
C GLY A 37 -3.85 4.23 9.96
N LEU A 38 -4.77 3.40 9.50
CA LEU A 38 -5.26 3.39 8.13
C LEU A 38 -6.77 3.60 8.19
N THR A 39 -7.32 4.27 7.18
CA THR A 39 -8.76 4.53 7.15
C THR A 39 -9.27 4.56 5.73
N ALA A 40 -10.48 4.04 5.52
CA ALA A 40 -11.08 4.04 4.20
C ALA A 40 -11.34 5.44 3.66
N GLY A 41 -11.63 6.40 4.53
CA GLY A 41 -12.03 7.72 4.10
C GLY A 41 -13.40 7.69 3.42
N SER A 42 -14.02 8.86 3.28
CA SER A 42 -15.36 8.95 2.70
C SER A 42 -15.36 9.04 1.18
N ARG A 43 -14.21 9.23 0.55
CA ARG A 43 -14.11 9.49 -0.88
C ARG A 43 -13.40 8.41 -1.68
N VAL A 44 -13.21 7.24 -1.08
CA VAL A 44 -12.56 6.14 -1.79
C VAL A 44 -13.55 5.56 -2.78
N LYS A 45 -13.20 5.63 -4.07
CA LYS A 45 -14.05 5.12 -5.15
C LYS A 45 -13.57 3.78 -5.69
N ARG A 46 -12.45 3.31 -5.20
CA ARG A 46 -11.85 2.06 -5.66
C ARG A 46 -12.20 0.93 -4.72
N ILE A 47 -12.12 -0.28 -5.24
CA ILE A 47 -12.32 -1.46 -4.41
C ILE A 47 -11.17 -1.57 -3.42
N LEU A 48 -11.50 -1.54 -2.15
CA LEU A 48 -10.51 -1.69 -1.09
C LEU A 48 -10.30 -3.16 -0.81
N ARG A 49 -9.04 -3.56 -0.74
CA ARG A 49 -8.67 -4.93 -0.37
C ARG A 49 -8.53 -5.06 1.13
N ARG A 50 -8.26 -3.93 1.78
CA ARG A 50 -8.18 -3.80 3.20
C ARG A 50 -8.56 -2.36 3.53
N GLU A 51 -8.95 -2.07 4.75
CA GLU A 51 -9.35 -0.71 5.10
C GLU A 51 -8.24 0.27 4.74
N GLY A 52 -8.59 1.24 3.88
CA GLY A 52 -7.66 2.28 3.47
C GLY A 52 -6.68 1.87 2.37
N ILE A 53 -6.76 0.66 1.81
CA ILE A 53 -5.79 0.20 0.80
C ILE A 53 -6.50 -0.32 -0.44
N ALA A 54 -6.13 0.22 -1.60
CA ALA A 54 -6.58 -0.26 -2.90
C ALA A 54 -5.37 -0.70 -3.72
N ILE A 55 -5.50 -1.84 -4.37
CA ILE A 55 -4.45 -2.43 -5.21
C ILE A 55 -5.00 -2.57 -6.62
N GLU A 56 -4.29 -2.03 -7.60
CA GLU A 56 -4.67 -2.10 -9.01
C GLU A 56 -3.46 -2.43 -9.87
N GLY A 57 -3.72 -2.85 -11.09
CA GLY A 57 -2.66 -3.15 -12.04
C GLY A 57 -2.30 -4.61 -12.07
N ASP A 58 -1.18 -4.90 -12.73
CA ASP A 58 -0.71 -6.28 -12.87
C ASP A 58 0.69 -6.43 -12.28
N ALA A 59 1.27 -7.62 -12.45
CA ALA A 59 2.57 -7.95 -11.85
C ALA A 59 3.71 -7.05 -12.34
N ALA A 60 3.59 -6.49 -13.54
CA ALA A 60 4.62 -5.65 -14.14
C ALA A 60 4.42 -4.16 -13.85
N ALA A 61 3.22 -3.77 -13.40
CA ALA A 61 2.89 -2.35 -13.17
C ALA A 61 1.81 -2.24 -12.09
N LEU A 62 2.19 -2.56 -10.87
CA LEU A 62 1.27 -2.53 -9.74
C LEU A 62 1.10 -1.10 -9.24
N ARG A 63 -0.14 -0.71 -9.00
CA ARG A 63 -0.46 0.59 -8.43
C ARG A 63 -1.13 0.40 -7.08
N ILE A 64 -0.63 1.13 -6.10
CA ILE A 64 -1.07 1.02 -4.71
C ILE A 64 -1.54 2.38 -4.24
N GLU A 65 -2.72 2.43 -3.65
CA GLU A 65 -3.23 3.64 -3.03
C GLU A 65 -3.53 3.34 -1.57
N LEU A 66 -3.03 4.18 -0.67
CA LEU A 66 -3.31 3.99 0.75
C LEU A 66 -3.68 5.30 1.42
N HIS A 67 -4.61 5.21 2.35
CA HIS A 67 -5.15 6.32 3.10
C HIS A 67 -4.72 6.16 4.55
N VAL A 68 -3.95 7.11 5.05
CA VAL A 68 -3.33 7.00 6.36
C VAL A 68 -3.81 8.08 7.31
N VAL A 69 -3.71 7.76 8.59
CA VAL A 69 -3.89 8.71 9.68
C VAL A 69 -2.50 8.96 10.26
N VAL A 70 -2.12 10.22 10.35
CA VAL A 70 -0.78 10.63 10.75
C VAL A 70 -0.84 11.41 12.06
N GLU A 71 0.19 11.26 12.88
CA GLU A 71 0.30 11.98 14.13
C GLU A 71 0.47 13.48 13.90
N HIS A 72 -0.21 14.27 14.72
CA HIS A 72 -0.13 15.73 14.66
C HIS A 72 1.28 16.22 15.01
N GLY A 73 1.71 17.28 14.33
CA GLY A 73 2.98 17.93 14.65
C GLY A 73 4.15 17.51 13.77
N LEU A 74 3.91 16.57 12.83
CA LEU A 74 4.97 16.11 11.94
C LEU A 74 4.88 16.79 10.58
N ASN A 75 5.98 16.76 9.84
CA ASN A 75 5.99 17.24 8.46
C ASN A 75 5.30 16.18 7.60
N LEU A 76 4.11 16.51 7.10
CA LEU A 76 3.27 15.56 6.39
C LEU A 76 3.91 15.08 5.08
N ALA A 77 4.58 15.99 4.37
CA ALA A 77 5.23 15.61 3.11
C ALA A 77 6.34 14.58 3.35
N GLU A 78 7.10 14.75 4.44
CA GLU A 78 8.16 13.79 4.77
C GLU A 78 7.60 12.45 5.18
N VAL A 79 6.52 12.44 5.98
CA VAL A 79 5.86 11.19 6.36
C VAL A 79 5.36 10.47 5.11
N ALA A 80 4.68 11.18 4.22
CA ALA A 80 4.14 10.57 3.00
C ALA A 80 5.26 10.02 2.10
N THR A 81 6.35 10.75 1.97
CA THR A 81 7.51 10.30 1.17
C THR A 81 8.10 9.02 1.74
N THR A 82 8.26 8.96 3.07
CA THR A 82 8.79 7.78 3.73
C THR A 82 7.86 6.57 3.54
N VAL A 83 6.57 6.78 3.74
CA VAL A 83 5.58 5.70 3.56
C VAL A 83 5.63 5.18 2.12
N ARG A 84 5.62 6.10 1.15
CA ARG A 84 5.67 5.71 -0.26
C ARG A 84 6.89 4.88 -0.58
N SER A 85 8.06 5.33 -0.12
CA SER A 85 9.32 4.63 -0.38
C SER A 85 9.37 3.27 0.28
N GLN A 86 8.96 3.18 1.54
CA GLN A 86 8.99 1.92 2.28
C GLN A 86 8.00 0.91 1.72
N VAL A 87 6.79 1.36 1.40
CA VAL A 87 5.76 0.48 0.84
C VAL A 87 6.22 -0.07 -0.51
N GLY A 88 6.69 0.78 -1.40
CA GLY A 88 7.16 0.34 -2.71
C GLY A 88 8.31 -0.65 -2.58
N TYR A 89 9.29 -0.34 -1.74
CA TYR A 89 10.45 -1.20 -1.52
C TYR A 89 10.06 -2.57 -0.96
N GLU A 90 9.24 -2.59 0.10
CA GLU A 90 8.89 -3.85 0.75
C GLU A 90 8.01 -4.73 -0.12
N VAL A 91 7.07 -4.13 -0.86
CA VAL A 91 6.24 -4.93 -1.77
C VAL A 91 7.12 -5.60 -2.82
N GLU A 92 8.03 -4.84 -3.44
CA GLU A 92 8.92 -5.42 -4.45
C GLU A 92 9.84 -6.47 -3.87
N ARG A 93 10.40 -6.21 -2.69
CA ARG A 93 11.31 -7.13 -2.03
C ARG A 93 10.65 -8.45 -1.65
N ILE A 94 9.45 -8.38 -1.10
CA ILE A 94 8.77 -9.58 -0.59
C ILE A 94 8.11 -10.37 -1.71
N THR A 95 7.51 -9.68 -2.70
CA THR A 95 6.70 -10.35 -3.70
C THR A 95 7.39 -10.57 -5.04
N GLY A 96 8.39 -9.77 -5.36
CA GLY A 96 8.99 -9.80 -6.70
C GLY A 96 8.16 -9.05 -7.76
N LEU A 97 7.03 -8.47 -7.38
CA LEU A 97 6.23 -7.67 -8.29
C LEU A 97 6.89 -6.32 -8.55
N THR A 98 6.54 -5.68 -9.66
CA THR A 98 7.04 -4.34 -9.97
C THR A 98 5.98 -3.31 -9.61
N VAL A 99 6.33 -2.38 -8.72
CA VAL A 99 5.43 -1.32 -8.28
C VAL A 99 5.63 -0.09 -9.15
N ALA A 100 4.60 0.28 -9.90
CA ALA A 100 4.65 1.43 -10.80
C ALA A 100 4.37 2.73 -10.05
N ALA A 101 3.50 2.71 -9.05
CA ALA A 101 3.15 3.91 -8.31
C ALA A 101 2.60 3.56 -6.93
N VAL A 102 2.91 4.40 -5.96
CA VAL A 102 2.30 4.34 -4.63
C VAL A 102 1.75 5.74 -4.35
N GLU A 103 0.46 5.83 -4.15
CA GLU A 103 -0.20 7.08 -3.78
C GLU A 103 -0.57 7.04 -2.30
N VAL A 104 -0.07 8.00 -1.55
CA VAL A 104 -0.35 8.11 -0.12
C VAL A 104 -1.28 9.30 0.08
N VAL A 105 -2.45 9.04 0.67
CA VAL A 105 -3.42 10.08 0.99
C VAL A 105 -3.47 10.21 2.50
N ILE A 106 -3.20 11.40 3.01
CA ILE A 106 -3.30 11.64 4.45
C ILE A 106 -4.74 12.08 4.71
N GLN A 107 -5.54 11.18 5.28
CA GLN A 107 -6.95 11.42 5.52
C GLN A 107 -7.19 12.19 6.80
N ARG A 108 -6.37 11.98 7.80
CA ARG A 108 -6.53 12.63 9.09
C ARG A 108 -5.18 12.88 9.74
N VAL A 109 -5.14 13.93 10.53
CA VAL A 109 -4.03 14.20 11.43
C VAL A 109 -4.60 14.07 12.84
N LYS A 110 -4.07 13.10 13.59
CA LYS A 110 -4.60 12.79 14.91
C LYS A 110 -3.84 13.53 15.99
N GLN A 111 -4.57 14.29 16.79
CA GLN A 111 -3.97 14.92 17.96
C GLN A 111 -3.91 13.92 19.10
N SER A 112 -2.83 13.93 19.79
CA SER A 112 -2.64 13.08 20.97
C SER A 112 -3.36 13.64 22.19
#